data_a0337cade980bff2c73a1cc6dbd629f8
#
_entry.id   a0337cade980bff2c73a1cc6dbd629f8
#
_cell.length_a   1.000
_cell.length_b   1.000
_cell.length_c   1.000
_cell.angle_alpha   90.00
_cell.angle_beta   90.00
_cell.angle_gamma   90.00
#
_symmetry.space_group_name_H-M   'P 1'
#
loop_
_entity.id
_entity.type
_entity.pdbx_description
1 polymer ?
#
loop_
_entity_poly.entity_id
_entity_poly.type
_entity_poly.pdbx_seq_one_letter_code
_entity_poly.pdbx_strand_id
1 'polypeptide(L)'
;PIEDRNASIAHINEALLRIAEKARKHFNDIRIIPRLDICKITCERRGCQVKIEVNQTKRGLVSGDAKLHTLCDKAQELFGMEVEARIVSMPQLYGGKIAAALSRQHPRDLFDVMQMDVPVASVKDGLIFCLLGSDRPIHESFSPNLIDQRNAMGNQFLGMSEIPFSYEDFEATREELVKNVNEIMTDEDKEFLVAFEEQTVDWTTSPYASFRDYPSVKWKIQNLQKLKASNPAKLLAEADRLKKIFGIS
;
A
#
# COMPACT_ATOMS: atom_id res chain seq x y z
N PRO A 1 -5.91 -15.36 8.39
CA PRO A 1 -7.35 -15.64 8.46
C PRO A 1 -8.14 -14.33 8.37
N ILE A 2 -9.35 -14.40 7.82
CA ILE A 2 -10.31 -13.32 7.93
C ILE A 2 -11.00 -13.52 9.27
N GLU A 3 -10.66 -12.69 10.21
CA GLU A 3 -11.29 -12.68 11.54
C GLU A 3 -12.01 -11.35 11.77
N ASP A 4 -12.81 -11.29 12.79
CA ASP A 4 -13.43 -10.03 13.22
C ASP A 4 -12.38 -8.95 13.44
N ARG A 5 -12.73 -7.71 13.12
CA ARG A 5 -11.80 -6.57 13.22
C ARG A 5 -11.26 -6.39 14.64
N ASN A 6 -12.11 -6.54 15.64
CA ASN A 6 -11.71 -6.33 17.04
C ASN A 6 -10.78 -7.45 17.49
N ALA A 7 -11.05 -8.70 17.09
CA ALA A 7 -10.18 -9.84 17.35
C ALA A 7 -8.81 -9.63 16.69
N SER A 8 -8.78 -9.18 15.43
CA SER A 8 -7.55 -8.86 14.73
C SER A 8 -6.74 -7.76 15.41
N ILE A 9 -7.39 -6.69 15.86
CA ILE A 9 -6.74 -5.60 16.61
C ILE A 9 -6.18 -6.13 17.94
N ALA A 10 -6.92 -6.96 18.64
CA ALA A 10 -6.46 -7.57 19.90
C ALA A 10 -5.19 -8.39 19.69
N HIS A 11 -5.15 -9.28 18.70
CA HIS A 11 -3.96 -10.09 18.36
C HIS A 11 -2.75 -9.23 17.96
N ILE A 12 -2.98 -8.15 17.19
CA ILE A 12 -1.92 -7.20 16.84
C ILE A 12 -1.37 -6.54 18.09
N ASN A 13 -2.23 -6.06 18.98
CA ASN A 13 -1.83 -5.39 20.21
C ASN A 13 -1.06 -6.30 21.15
N GLU A 14 -1.48 -7.56 21.29
CA GLU A 14 -0.71 -8.57 22.03
C GLU A 14 0.70 -8.77 21.45
N ALA A 15 0.81 -8.82 20.11
CA ALA A 15 2.11 -8.94 19.45
C ALA A 15 2.99 -7.71 19.70
N LEU A 16 2.44 -6.49 19.64
CA LEU A 16 3.14 -5.26 19.95
C LEU A 16 3.61 -5.22 21.41
N LEU A 17 2.78 -5.67 22.35
CA LEU A 17 3.16 -5.75 23.77
C LEU A 17 4.29 -6.76 24.00
N ARG A 18 4.27 -7.94 23.32
CA ARG A 18 5.39 -8.89 23.36
C ARG A 18 6.70 -8.28 22.84
N ILE A 19 6.61 -7.47 21.77
CA ILE A 19 7.77 -6.74 21.23
C ILE A 19 8.29 -5.73 22.28
N ALA A 20 7.38 -4.98 22.90
CA ALA A 20 7.72 -4.03 23.97
C ALA A 20 8.45 -4.69 25.14
N GLU A 21 7.98 -5.84 25.60
CA GLU A 21 8.61 -6.61 26.67
C GLU A 21 10.01 -7.09 26.29
N LYS A 22 10.19 -7.60 25.06
CA LYS A 22 11.51 -7.98 24.56
C LYS A 22 12.46 -6.80 24.50
N ALA A 23 12.00 -5.65 24.02
CA ALA A 23 12.81 -4.44 23.98
C ALA A 23 13.25 -3.99 25.37
N ARG A 24 12.38 -4.03 26.40
CA ARG A 24 12.72 -3.71 27.79
C ARG A 24 13.77 -4.67 28.37
N LYS A 25 13.74 -5.95 27.98
CA LYS A 25 14.75 -6.92 28.42
C LYS A 25 16.13 -6.66 27.84
N HIS A 26 16.19 -6.08 26.63
CA HIS A 26 17.45 -5.79 25.94
C HIS A 26 18.03 -4.41 26.28
N PHE A 27 17.17 -3.45 26.61
CA PHE A 27 17.54 -2.04 26.82
C PHE A 27 16.94 -1.53 28.13
N ASN A 28 17.74 -1.44 29.17
CA ASN A 28 17.29 -0.99 30.50
C ASN A 28 16.83 0.48 30.54
N ASP A 29 17.31 1.31 29.60
CA ASP A 29 17.07 2.75 29.49
C ASP A 29 16.04 3.11 28.41
N ILE A 30 15.20 2.14 27.95
CA ILE A 30 14.20 2.37 26.93
C ILE A 30 12.85 2.81 27.54
N ARG A 31 12.29 3.88 27.01
CA ARG A 31 10.90 4.29 27.27
C ARG A 31 10.00 3.78 26.15
N ILE A 32 8.93 3.08 26.51
CA ILE A 32 7.96 2.57 25.52
C ILE A 32 6.59 3.16 25.79
N ILE A 33 6.03 3.79 24.76
CA ILE A 33 4.72 4.45 24.78
C ILE A 33 3.79 3.66 23.86
N PRO A 34 2.85 2.87 24.43
CA PRO A 34 1.88 2.15 23.63
C PRO A 34 0.73 3.07 23.20
N ARG A 35 0.30 2.94 21.96
CA ARG A 35 -0.90 3.52 21.37
C ARG A 35 -1.70 2.40 20.71
N LEU A 36 -2.31 1.57 21.56
CA LEU A 36 -3.02 0.35 21.16
C LEU A 36 -4.32 0.63 20.39
N ASP A 37 -4.87 1.82 20.56
CA ASP A 37 -6.00 2.37 19.81
C ASP A 37 -5.73 2.42 18.30
N ILE A 38 -4.46 2.63 17.90
CA ILE A 38 -3.99 2.71 16.52
C ILE A 38 -2.96 1.63 16.17
N CYS A 39 -2.90 0.54 16.95
CA CYS A 39 -1.95 -0.56 16.72
C CYS A 39 -0.49 -0.11 16.58
N LYS A 40 0.00 0.68 17.55
CA LYS A 40 1.32 1.30 17.50
C LYS A 40 2.00 1.29 18.86
N ILE A 41 3.32 1.17 18.85
CA ILE A 41 4.19 1.49 19.98
C ILE A 41 5.29 2.43 19.54
N THR A 42 5.69 3.34 20.41
CA THR A 42 6.84 4.22 20.20
C THR A 42 7.91 3.86 21.23
N CYS A 43 9.11 3.60 20.78
CA CYS A 43 10.28 3.29 21.59
C CYS A 43 11.22 4.48 21.57
N GLU A 44 11.55 5.01 22.74
CA GLU A 44 12.44 6.17 22.90
C GLU A 44 13.67 5.78 23.72
N ARG A 45 14.85 6.11 23.23
CA ARG A 45 16.12 5.86 23.92
C ARG A 45 17.17 6.85 23.46
N ARG A 46 17.84 7.52 24.42
CA ARG A 46 18.97 8.44 24.18
C ARG A 46 18.69 9.50 23.10
N GLY A 47 17.48 10.07 23.11
CA GLY A 47 17.08 11.08 22.13
C GLY A 47 16.62 10.52 20.78
N CYS A 48 16.76 9.22 20.54
CA CYS A 48 16.26 8.55 19.34
C CYS A 48 14.87 7.99 19.56
N GLN A 49 14.03 8.04 18.53
CA GLN A 49 12.67 7.50 18.57
C GLN A 49 12.44 6.51 17.42
N VAL A 50 11.97 5.32 17.76
CA VAL A 50 11.56 4.30 16.80
C VAL A 50 10.06 4.04 16.96
N LYS A 51 9.31 4.11 15.86
CA LYS A 51 7.87 3.80 15.81
C LYS A 51 7.67 2.43 15.18
N ILE A 52 6.94 1.57 15.88
CA ILE A 52 6.52 0.26 15.38
C ILE A 52 5.01 0.30 15.26
N GLU A 53 4.52 0.22 14.04
CA GLU A 53 3.09 0.28 13.72
C GLU A 53 2.71 -0.80 12.72
N VAL A 54 1.49 -1.33 12.85
CA VAL A 54 1.00 -2.41 11.99
C VAL A 54 0.00 -1.84 11.00
N ASN A 55 0.24 -2.11 9.71
CA ASN A 55 -0.75 -1.81 8.68
C ASN A 55 -1.90 -2.82 8.78
N GLN A 56 -3.10 -2.32 9.06
CA GLN A 56 -4.30 -3.15 9.25
C GLN A 56 -4.99 -3.51 7.92
N THR A 57 -4.67 -2.84 6.83
CA THR A 57 -5.36 -2.97 5.54
C THR A 57 -4.61 -3.92 4.61
N LYS A 58 -3.31 -3.73 4.45
CA LYS A 58 -2.48 -4.54 3.55
C LYS A 58 -2.11 -5.87 4.21
N ARG A 59 -2.69 -6.97 3.71
CA ARG A 59 -2.51 -8.32 4.27
C ARG A 59 -2.25 -9.32 3.15
N GLY A 60 -1.29 -10.22 3.39
CA GLY A 60 -0.93 -11.31 2.49
C GLY A 60 0.31 -11.01 1.63
N LEU A 61 0.86 -12.07 1.05
CA LEU A 61 2.05 -12.05 0.20
C LEU A 61 1.69 -12.70 -1.13
N VAL A 62 1.92 -12.01 -2.24
CA VAL A 62 1.49 -12.47 -3.59
C VAL A 62 2.23 -13.72 -4.05
N SER A 63 3.47 -13.90 -3.65
CA SER A 63 4.33 -14.99 -4.12
C SER A 63 4.71 -16.02 -3.04
N GLY A 64 3.86 -16.19 -2.03
CA GLY A 64 4.04 -17.18 -0.97
C GLY A 64 5.01 -16.77 0.12
N ASP A 65 6.28 -16.54 -0.19
CA ASP A 65 7.31 -16.26 0.83
C ASP A 65 8.04 -14.93 0.61
N ALA A 66 8.11 -14.13 1.70
CA ALA A 66 9.02 -13.01 1.75
C ALA A 66 10.47 -13.54 1.84
N LYS A 67 11.33 -13.08 0.93
CA LYS A 67 12.75 -13.44 0.93
C LYS A 67 13.55 -12.55 1.86
N LEU A 68 14.58 -13.12 2.49
CA LEU A 68 15.56 -12.33 3.22
C LEU A 68 16.41 -11.53 2.24
N HIS A 69 16.55 -10.24 2.53
CA HIS A 69 17.42 -9.32 1.82
C HIS A 69 18.20 -8.50 2.84
N THR A 70 19.46 -8.27 2.57
CA THR A 70 20.28 -7.32 3.33
C THR A 70 19.84 -5.89 3.06
N LEU A 71 20.00 -5.01 4.04
CA LEU A 71 19.86 -3.56 3.80
C LEU A 71 20.87 -3.12 2.74
N CYS A 72 20.58 -2.00 2.07
CA CYS A 72 21.53 -1.43 1.11
C CYS A 72 22.86 -1.06 1.81
N ASP A 73 23.96 -1.14 1.05
CA ASP A 73 25.32 -0.95 1.57
C ASP A 73 25.48 0.37 2.33
N LYS A 74 24.96 1.47 1.78
CA LYS A 74 24.98 2.80 2.42
C LYS A 74 24.32 2.78 3.82
N ALA A 75 23.23 2.03 4.00
CA ALA A 75 22.58 1.92 5.30
C ALA A 75 23.41 1.06 6.27
N GLN A 76 23.99 -0.04 5.79
CA GLN A 76 24.85 -0.90 6.59
C GLN A 76 26.10 -0.15 7.06
N GLU A 77 26.74 0.61 6.19
CA GLU A 77 27.89 1.48 6.51
C GLU A 77 27.50 2.54 7.54
N LEU A 78 26.37 3.25 7.33
CA LEU A 78 25.91 4.32 8.23
C LEU A 78 25.63 3.81 9.64
N PHE A 79 25.03 2.64 9.77
CA PHE A 79 24.68 2.06 11.06
C PHE A 79 25.76 1.13 11.64
N GLY A 80 26.84 0.85 10.89
CA GLY A 80 27.92 -0.03 11.31
C GLY A 80 27.44 -1.45 11.62
N MET A 81 26.39 -1.92 10.95
CA MET A 81 25.82 -3.25 11.18
C MET A 81 25.20 -3.84 9.92
N GLU A 82 25.36 -5.14 9.76
CA GLU A 82 24.69 -5.93 8.75
C GLU A 82 23.32 -6.35 9.26
N VAL A 83 22.27 -6.04 8.51
CA VAL A 83 20.88 -6.36 8.88
C VAL A 83 20.16 -6.95 7.68
N GLU A 84 19.51 -8.08 7.90
CA GLU A 84 18.62 -8.71 6.96
C GLU A 84 17.15 -8.46 7.34
N ALA A 85 16.32 -8.22 6.34
CA ALA A 85 14.88 -8.09 6.50
C ALA A 85 14.14 -8.98 5.49
N ARG A 86 12.95 -9.47 5.88
CA ARG A 86 12.06 -10.14 4.95
C ARG A 86 11.36 -9.11 4.08
N ILE A 87 11.57 -9.20 2.77
CA ILE A 87 10.99 -8.29 1.78
C ILE A 87 10.01 -9.09 0.90
N VAL A 88 8.85 -8.48 0.61
CA VAL A 88 7.86 -9.01 -0.35
C VAL A 88 8.47 -9.05 -1.76
N SER A 89 7.84 -9.78 -2.69
CA SER A 89 8.29 -9.80 -4.10
C SER A 89 8.33 -8.39 -4.69
N MET A 90 9.26 -8.16 -5.63
CA MET A 90 9.41 -6.85 -6.27
C MET A 90 8.11 -6.34 -6.92
N PRO A 91 7.31 -7.17 -7.63
CA PRO A 91 6.01 -6.73 -8.13
C PRO A 91 5.08 -6.24 -7.02
N GLN A 92 5.01 -6.92 -5.88
CA GLN A 92 4.18 -6.48 -4.75
C GLN A 92 4.74 -5.23 -4.08
N LEU A 93 6.05 -5.11 -3.94
CA LEU A 93 6.71 -3.95 -3.34
C LEU A 93 6.42 -2.68 -4.16
N TYR A 94 6.76 -2.71 -5.44
CA TYR A 94 6.59 -1.55 -6.31
C TYR A 94 5.11 -1.31 -6.66
N GLY A 95 4.32 -2.34 -6.88
CA GLY A 95 2.86 -2.21 -7.01
C GLY A 95 2.23 -1.53 -5.79
N GLY A 96 2.72 -1.87 -4.59
CA GLY A 96 2.31 -1.22 -3.34
C GLY A 96 2.73 0.24 -3.24
N LYS A 97 3.93 0.60 -3.71
CA LYS A 97 4.40 1.99 -3.77
C LYS A 97 3.58 2.82 -4.76
N ILE A 98 3.32 2.29 -5.95
CA ILE A 98 2.47 2.91 -6.97
C ILE A 98 1.06 3.14 -6.43
N ALA A 99 0.41 2.11 -5.87
CA ALA A 99 -0.92 2.23 -5.29
C ALA A 99 -0.96 3.28 -4.15
N ALA A 100 0.09 3.40 -3.36
CA ALA A 100 0.21 4.43 -2.32
C ALA A 100 0.36 5.82 -2.92
N ALA A 101 1.21 5.99 -3.96
CA ALA A 101 1.43 7.25 -4.66
C ALA A 101 0.13 7.78 -5.30
N LEU A 102 -0.63 6.90 -5.96
CA LEU A 102 -1.92 7.26 -6.57
C LEU A 102 -2.97 7.65 -5.51
N SER A 103 -3.00 6.93 -4.38
CA SER A 103 -3.99 7.13 -3.33
C SER A 103 -3.72 8.36 -2.46
N ARG A 104 -2.48 8.56 -2.03
CA ARG A 104 -2.11 9.61 -1.08
C ARG A 104 -1.53 10.85 -1.74
N GLN A 105 -0.95 10.68 -2.93
CA GLN A 105 -0.23 11.71 -3.69
C GLN A 105 0.79 12.48 -2.82
N HIS A 106 1.40 11.77 -1.85
CA HIS A 106 2.37 12.39 -0.95
C HIS A 106 3.73 12.52 -1.65
N PRO A 107 4.51 13.62 -1.47
CA PRO A 107 5.80 13.82 -2.13
C PRO A 107 6.77 12.64 -1.98
N ARG A 108 6.85 12.02 -0.80
CA ARG A 108 7.70 10.82 -0.59
C ARG A 108 7.29 9.64 -1.45
N ASP A 109 5.97 9.45 -1.65
CA ASP A 109 5.47 8.33 -2.45
C ASP A 109 5.78 8.54 -3.94
N LEU A 110 5.64 9.78 -4.42
CA LEU A 110 5.99 10.14 -5.81
C LEU A 110 7.50 10.11 -6.02
N PHE A 111 8.30 10.57 -5.05
CA PHE A 111 9.75 10.44 -5.09
C PHE A 111 10.19 8.98 -5.18
N ASP A 112 9.60 8.08 -4.38
CA ASP A 112 9.85 6.64 -4.45
C ASP A 112 9.54 6.09 -5.86
N VAL A 113 8.45 6.55 -6.49
CA VAL A 113 8.09 6.15 -7.87
C VAL A 113 9.08 6.69 -8.89
N MET A 114 9.49 7.96 -8.78
CA MET A 114 10.51 8.56 -9.65
C MET A 114 11.84 7.80 -9.59
N GLN A 115 12.17 7.24 -8.41
CA GLN A 115 13.42 6.48 -8.21
C GLN A 115 13.28 4.99 -8.55
N MET A 116 12.13 4.54 -9.09
CA MET A 116 11.99 3.14 -9.50
C MET A 116 12.91 2.82 -10.67
N ASP A 117 13.66 1.74 -10.53
CA ASP A 117 14.58 1.20 -11.55
C ASP A 117 13.92 0.15 -12.46
N VAL A 118 12.62 -0.05 -12.33
CA VAL A 118 11.84 -1.03 -13.09
C VAL A 118 10.64 -0.36 -13.78
N PRO A 119 10.30 -0.80 -15.00
CA PRO A 119 9.11 -0.27 -15.69
C PRO A 119 7.82 -0.59 -14.93
N VAL A 120 6.85 0.32 -14.94
CA VAL A 120 5.52 0.13 -14.31
C VAL A 120 4.84 -1.14 -14.85
N ALA A 121 5.03 -1.44 -16.14
CA ALA A 121 4.46 -2.64 -16.77
C ALA A 121 4.95 -3.95 -16.13
N SER A 122 6.20 -4.01 -15.64
CA SER A 122 6.78 -5.22 -15.03
C SER A 122 6.19 -5.52 -13.64
N VAL A 123 5.50 -4.59 -13.04
CA VAL A 123 4.89 -4.70 -11.71
C VAL A 123 3.37 -4.62 -11.73
N LYS A 124 2.76 -4.73 -12.90
CA LYS A 124 1.31 -4.63 -13.13
C LYS A 124 0.51 -5.56 -12.22
N ASP A 125 0.87 -6.84 -12.14
CA ASP A 125 0.14 -7.81 -11.31
C ASP A 125 0.18 -7.44 -9.82
N GLY A 126 1.33 -6.96 -9.35
CA GLY A 126 1.48 -6.45 -7.99
C GLY A 126 0.64 -5.20 -7.73
N LEU A 127 0.53 -4.31 -8.72
CA LEU A 127 -0.35 -3.14 -8.66
C LEU A 127 -1.81 -3.57 -8.58
N ILE A 128 -2.28 -4.44 -9.49
CA ILE A 128 -3.65 -4.96 -9.48
C ILE A 128 -3.96 -5.61 -8.13
N PHE A 129 -3.07 -6.48 -7.62
CA PHE A 129 -3.24 -7.06 -6.28
C PHE A 129 -3.43 -5.98 -5.20
N CYS A 130 -2.63 -4.91 -5.22
CA CYS A 130 -2.73 -3.83 -4.24
C CYS A 130 -4.02 -3.02 -4.40
N LEU A 131 -4.52 -2.83 -5.62
CA LEU A 131 -5.81 -2.18 -5.89
C LEU A 131 -6.98 -3.02 -5.37
N LEU A 132 -6.97 -4.35 -5.61
CA LEU A 132 -7.97 -5.27 -5.09
C LEU A 132 -7.99 -5.35 -3.56
N GLY A 133 -6.89 -5.04 -2.89
CA GLY A 133 -6.78 -5.00 -1.43
C GLY A 133 -6.89 -3.59 -0.82
N SER A 134 -7.15 -2.56 -1.63
CA SER A 134 -7.25 -1.18 -1.18
C SER A 134 -8.58 -0.90 -0.47
N ASP A 135 -8.56 0.03 0.49
CA ASP A 135 -9.76 0.57 1.13
C ASP A 135 -10.45 1.68 0.31
N ARG A 136 -9.81 2.12 -0.79
CA ARG A 136 -10.34 3.14 -1.69
C ARG A 136 -11.05 2.53 -2.90
N PRO A 137 -11.99 3.28 -3.53
CA PRO A 137 -12.53 2.90 -4.84
C PRO A 137 -11.43 2.79 -5.90
N ILE A 138 -11.52 1.79 -6.76
CA ILE A 138 -10.49 1.51 -7.77
C ILE A 138 -10.34 2.67 -8.76
N HIS A 139 -11.44 3.32 -9.15
CA HIS A 139 -11.44 4.43 -10.11
C HIS A 139 -10.54 5.60 -9.68
N GLU A 140 -10.39 5.85 -8.36
CA GLU A 140 -9.52 6.91 -7.84
C GLU A 140 -8.03 6.70 -8.19
N SER A 141 -7.62 5.47 -8.49
CA SER A 141 -6.24 5.17 -8.91
C SER A 141 -5.98 5.46 -10.37
N PHE A 142 -7.01 5.48 -11.21
CA PHE A 142 -6.90 5.74 -12.65
C PHE A 142 -7.24 7.19 -13.03
N SER A 143 -8.00 7.88 -12.20
CA SER A 143 -8.34 9.29 -12.33
C SER A 143 -8.41 9.94 -10.95
N PRO A 144 -7.26 10.14 -10.28
CA PRO A 144 -7.23 10.70 -8.94
C PRO A 144 -7.60 12.18 -8.93
N ASN A 145 -8.31 12.61 -7.90
CA ASN A 145 -8.47 14.03 -7.62
C ASN A 145 -7.09 14.62 -7.26
N LEU A 146 -6.62 15.61 -8.02
CA LEU A 146 -5.32 16.21 -7.78
C LEU A 146 -5.31 17.02 -6.48
N ILE A 147 -4.36 16.71 -5.61
CA ILE A 147 -4.19 17.35 -4.30
C ILE A 147 -3.00 18.28 -4.36
N ASP A 148 -3.15 19.51 -3.89
CA ASP A 148 -2.02 20.42 -3.66
C ASP A 148 -1.20 19.92 -2.47
N GLN A 149 0.06 19.57 -2.73
CA GLN A 149 0.99 19.02 -1.76
C GLN A 149 2.16 19.94 -1.44
N ARG A 150 2.10 21.26 -1.78
CA ARG A 150 3.18 22.21 -1.49
C ARG A 150 3.53 22.25 -0.01
N ASN A 151 2.52 22.19 0.85
CA ASN A 151 2.73 22.15 2.30
C ASN A 151 3.47 20.87 2.73
N ALA A 152 3.06 19.72 2.23
CA ALA A 152 3.72 18.44 2.52
C ALA A 152 5.13 18.39 1.93
N MET A 153 5.35 18.97 0.76
CA MET A 153 6.67 19.11 0.14
C MET A 153 7.62 19.87 1.07
N GLY A 154 7.21 21.05 1.56
CA GLY A 154 8.06 21.89 2.42
C GLY A 154 8.26 21.33 3.83
N ASN A 155 7.22 20.75 4.44
CA ASN A 155 7.27 20.40 5.86
C ASN A 155 7.56 18.92 6.14
N GLN A 156 7.38 18.04 5.15
CA GLN A 156 7.46 16.59 5.36
C GLN A 156 8.41 15.86 4.41
N PHE A 157 8.89 16.55 3.36
CA PHE A 157 9.81 15.96 2.39
C PHE A 157 11.15 16.70 2.32
N LEU A 158 11.16 18.03 2.38
CA LEU A 158 12.38 18.83 2.28
C LEU A 158 13.43 18.36 3.29
N GLY A 159 14.65 18.09 2.82
CA GLY A 159 15.76 17.57 3.62
C GLY A 159 15.77 16.05 3.83
N MET A 160 14.82 15.31 3.26
CA MET A 160 14.80 13.83 3.33
C MET A 160 15.65 13.15 2.25
N SER A 161 16.01 13.86 1.19
CA SER A 161 16.82 13.32 0.09
C SER A 161 17.94 14.26 -0.28
N GLU A 162 19.08 13.69 -0.67
CA GLU A 162 20.20 14.39 -1.32
C GLU A 162 19.93 14.60 -2.82
N ILE A 163 19.01 13.80 -3.41
CA ILE A 163 18.58 13.94 -4.79
C ILE A 163 17.56 15.06 -4.86
N PRO A 164 17.76 16.08 -5.71
CA PRO A 164 16.78 17.14 -5.91
C PRO A 164 15.43 16.57 -6.36
N PHE A 165 14.35 17.11 -5.82
CA PHE A 165 12.98 16.79 -6.21
C PHE A 165 12.13 18.03 -5.94
N SER A 166 11.88 18.78 -6.99
CA SER A 166 11.09 20.02 -6.95
C SER A 166 9.59 19.72 -6.94
N TYR A 167 8.78 20.78 -6.77
CA TYR A 167 7.32 20.61 -6.89
C TYR A 167 6.90 20.35 -8.35
N GLU A 168 7.64 20.90 -9.31
CA GLU A 168 7.47 20.62 -10.73
C GLU A 168 7.77 19.16 -11.05
N ASP A 169 8.84 18.58 -10.49
CA ASP A 169 9.16 17.16 -10.63
C ASP A 169 8.07 16.29 -10.01
N PHE A 170 7.53 16.69 -8.86
CA PHE A 170 6.41 16.01 -8.21
C PHE A 170 5.16 16.01 -9.11
N GLU A 171 4.78 17.14 -9.71
CA GLU A 171 3.61 17.22 -10.60
C GLU A 171 3.83 16.42 -11.87
N ALA A 172 5.01 16.52 -12.50
CA ALA A 172 5.37 15.74 -13.69
C ALA A 172 5.36 14.22 -13.41
N THR A 173 5.98 13.79 -12.31
CA THR A 173 5.97 12.37 -11.91
C THR A 173 4.56 11.85 -11.66
N ARG A 174 3.70 12.65 -11.05
CA ARG A 174 2.31 12.29 -10.80
C ARG A 174 1.51 12.11 -12.09
N GLU A 175 1.65 13.06 -13.01
CA GLU A 175 0.98 13.02 -14.31
C GLU A 175 1.45 11.80 -15.13
N GLU A 176 2.75 11.60 -15.22
CA GLU A 176 3.35 10.47 -15.90
C GLU A 176 2.91 9.14 -15.28
N LEU A 177 2.88 9.03 -13.95
CA LEU A 177 2.43 7.84 -13.25
C LEU A 177 0.98 7.48 -13.59
N VAL A 178 0.07 8.47 -13.55
CA VAL A 178 -1.34 8.25 -13.88
C VAL A 178 -1.49 7.80 -15.33
N LYS A 179 -0.76 8.42 -16.25
CA LYS A 179 -0.72 8.04 -17.66
C LYS A 179 -0.23 6.59 -17.83
N ASN A 180 0.94 6.27 -17.28
CA ASN A 180 1.56 4.95 -17.40
C ASN A 180 0.66 3.85 -16.82
N VAL A 181 0.01 4.09 -15.68
CA VAL A 181 -0.90 3.12 -15.06
C VAL A 181 -2.12 2.86 -15.94
N ASN A 182 -2.65 3.87 -16.62
CA ASN A 182 -3.75 3.67 -17.57
C ASN A 182 -3.30 2.91 -18.83
N GLU A 183 -2.11 3.21 -19.35
CA GLU A 183 -1.57 2.61 -20.57
C GLU A 183 -1.19 1.14 -20.43
N ILE A 184 -0.74 0.69 -19.26
CA ILE A 184 -0.36 -0.72 -19.04
C ILE A 184 -1.56 -1.66 -18.87
N MET A 185 -2.77 -1.14 -18.65
CA MET A 185 -3.97 -1.95 -18.49
C MET A 185 -4.48 -2.44 -19.83
N THR A 186 -4.50 -3.75 -20.01
CA THR A 186 -5.16 -4.38 -21.15
C THR A 186 -6.68 -4.29 -21.03
N ASP A 187 -7.39 -4.56 -22.11
CA ASP A 187 -8.87 -4.57 -22.04
C ASP A 187 -9.37 -5.65 -21.08
N GLU A 188 -8.72 -6.81 -21.02
CA GLU A 188 -9.03 -7.86 -20.06
C GLU A 188 -8.82 -7.41 -18.60
N ASP A 189 -7.75 -6.65 -18.32
CA ASP A 189 -7.50 -6.07 -16.98
C ASP A 189 -8.62 -5.10 -16.61
N LYS A 190 -9.01 -4.23 -17.54
CA LYS A 190 -10.06 -3.22 -17.33
C LYS A 190 -11.42 -3.88 -17.07
N GLU A 191 -11.81 -4.86 -17.89
CA GLU A 191 -13.03 -5.63 -17.71
C GLU A 191 -13.04 -6.36 -16.36
N PHE A 192 -11.93 -6.98 -15.99
CA PHE A 192 -11.78 -7.63 -14.69
C PHE A 192 -11.95 -6.65 -13.53
N LEU A 193 -11.30 -5.48 -13.56
CA LEU A 193 -11.41 -4.48 -12.49
C LEU A 193 -12.83 -3.93 -12.35
N VAL A 194 -13.54 -3.72 -13.47
CA VAL A 194 -14.96 -3.33 -13.46
C VAL A 194 -15.83 -4.44 -12.86
N ALA A 195 -15.67 -5.68 -13.32
CA ALA A 195 -16.40 -6.82 -12.77
C ALA A 195 -16.13 -7.04 -11.28
N PHE A 196 -14.91 -6.76 -10.83
CA PHE A 196 -14.55 -6.82 -9.41
C PHE A 196 -15.31 -5.78 -8.59
N GLU A 197 -15.38 -4.54 -9.06
CA GLU A 197 -16.10 -3.46 -8.37
C GLU A 197 -17.60 -3.74 -8.35
N GLU A 198 -18.17 -4.32 -9.42
CA GLU A 198 -19.59 -4.74 -9.52
C GLU A 198 -19.91 -6.02 -8.72
N GLN A 199 -18.90 -6.73 -8.25
CA GLN A 199 -19.04 -8.06 -7.63
C GLN A 199 -19.65 -9.10 -8.58
N THR A 200 -19.21 -9.11 -9.84
CA THR A 200 -19.68 -10.03 -10.90
C THR A 200 -18.56 -10.89 -11.47
N VAL A 201 -17.34 -10.83 -10.88
CA VAL A 201 -16.16 -11.58 -11.35
C VAL A 201 -16.42 -13.08 -11.39
N ASP A 202 -16.18 -13.68 -12.54
CA ASP A 202 -15.97 -15.14 -12.65
C ASP A 202 -14.51 -15.46 -12.29
N TRP A 203 -14.31 -15.89 -11.06
CA TRP A 203 -12.98 -16.25 -10.57
C TRP A 203 -12.42 -17.53 -11.18
N THR A 204 -13.23 -18.34 -11.88
CA THR A 204 -12.76 -19.61 -12.47
C THR A 204 -11.97 -19.38 -13.75
N THR A 205 -12.27 -18.32 -14.47
CA THR A 205 -11.66 -17.97 -15.76
C THR A 205 -10.71 -16.78 -15.67
N SER A 206 -10.73 -16.05 -14.55
CA SER A 206 -9.94 -14.84 -14.38
C SER A 206 -8.42 -15.10 -14.34
N PRO A 207 -7.59 -14.28 -15.01
CA PRO A 207 -6.13 -14.33 -14.89
C PRO A 207 -5.68 -14.04 -13.45
N TYR A 208 -6.52 -13.37 -12.65
CA TYR A 208 -6.26 -13.02 -11.26
C TYR A 208 -6.95 -13.94 -10.24
N ALA A 209 -7.38 -15.15 -10.65
CA ALA A 209 -8.08 -16.12 -9.82
C ALA A 209 -7.33 -16.40 -8.49
N SER A 210 -6.01 -16.49 -8.53
CA SER A 210 -5.17 -16.71 -7.35
C SER A 210 -5.27 -15.61 -6.30
N PHE A 211 -5.65 -14.39 -6.67
CA PHE A 211 -5.75 -13.26 -5.74
C PHE A 211 -6.99 -13.33 -4.84
N ARG A 212 -8.04 -14.06 -5.26
CA ARG A 212 -9.29 -14.20 -4.52
C ARG A 212 -9.09 -14.58 -3.06
N ASP A 213 -8.14 -15.48 -2.82
CA ASP A 213 -7.96 -16.10 -1.50
C ASP A 213 -7.06 -15.30 -0.55
N TYR A 214 -6.44 -14.22 -1.02
CA TYR A 214 -5.63 -13.37 -0.15
C TYR A 214 -6.47 -12.56 0.83
N PRO A 215 -6.00 -12.42 2.08
CA PRO A 215 -6.78 -11.74 3.13
C PRO A 215 -7.20 -10.31 2.79
N SER A 216 -6.34 -9.52 2.14
CA SER A 216 -6.67 -8.15 1.75
C SER A 216 -7.80 -8.10 0.71
N VAL A 217 -7.76 -9.00 -0.29
CA VAL A 217 -8.78 -9.08 -1.34
C VAL A 217 -10.11 -9.57 -0.77
N LYS A 218 -10.09 -10.60 0.09
CA LYS A 218 -11.29 -11.07 0.81
C LYS A 218 -11.94 -9.97 1.65
N TRP A 219 -11.14 -9.13 2.29
CA TRP A 219 -11.64 -7.96 3.02
C TRP A 219 -12.36 -6.97 2.10
N LYS A 220 -11.76 -6.63 0.97
CA LYS A 220 -12.38 -5.74 -0.02
C LYS A 220 -13.69 -6.34 -0.54
N ILE A 221 -13.68 -7.62 -0.92
CA ILE A 221 -14.89 -8.33 -1.37
C ILE A 221 -16.01 -8.24 -0.32
N GLN A 222 -15.71 -8.54 0.96
CA GLN A 222 -16.70 -8.41 2.03
C GLN A 222 -17.25 -6.97 2.16
N ASN A 223 -16.39 -5.97 2.03
CA ASN A 223 -16.81 -4.58 2.12
C ASN A 223 -17.69 -4.18 0.94
N LEU A 224 -17.35 -4.61 -0.27
CA LEU A 224 -18.17 -4.38 -1.47
C LEU A 224 -19.51 -5.11 -1.37
N GLN A 225 -19.56 -6.34 -0.86
CA GLN A 225 -20.81 -7.07 -0.60
C GLN A 225 -21.69 -6.35 0.43
N LYS A 226 -21.11 -5.84 1.52
CA LYS A 226 -21.84 -5.02 2.49
C LYS A 226 -22.36 -3.73 1.86
N LEU A 227 -21.55 -3.07 1.02
CA LEU A 227 -21.98 -1.88 0.29
C LEU A 227 -23.12 -2.22 -0.69
N LYS A 228 -23.01 -3.33 -1.42
CA LYS A 228 -24.06 -3.82 -2.34
C LYS A 228 -25.38 -4.04 -1.61
N ALA A 229 -25.35 -4.59 -0.40
CA ALA A 229 -26.55 -4.83 0.41
C ALA A 229 -27.13 -3.54 1.02
N SER A 230 -26.28 -2.61 1.45
CA SER A 230 -26.73 -1.39 2.17
C SER A 230 -26.97 -0.19 1.27
N ASN A 231 -26.22 -0.06 0.18
CA ASN A 231 -26.31 1.05 -0.78
C ASN A 231 -25.87 0.63 -2.18
N PRO A 232 -26.72 -0.16 -2.90
CA PRO A 232 -26.39 -0.64 -4.25
C PRO A 232 -26.19 0.49 -5.25
N ALA A 233 -26.89 1.60 -5.11
CA ALA A 233 -26.74 2.76 -6.00
C ALA A 233 -25.34 3.36 -5.91
N LYS A 234 -24.75 3.42 -4.73
CA LYS A 234 -23.36 3.88 -4.56
C LYS A 234 -22.38 2.91 -5.21
N LEU A 235 -22.54 1.60 -5.02
CA LEU A 235 -21.68 0.60 -5.65
C LEU A 235 -21.68 0.73 -7.18
N LEU A 236 -22.86 0.84 -7.78
CA LEU A 236 -23.00 1.02 -9.22
C LEU A 236 -22.36 2.33 -9.69
N ALA A 237 -22.57 3.43 -8.97
CA ALA A 237 -21.97 4.71 -9.31
C ALA A 237 -20.41 4.66 -9.30
N GLU A 238 -19.79 3.92 -8.38
CA GLU A 238 -18.33 3.73 -8.36
C GLU A 238 -17.88 2.88 -9.58
N ALA A 239 -18.59 1.81 -9.90
CA ALA A 239 -18.32 0.98 -11.07
C ALA A 239 -18.52 1.77 -12.39
N ASP A 240 -19.57 2.57 -12.51
CA ASP A 240 -19.84 3.41 -13.68
C ASP A 240 -18.75 4.47 -13.91
N ARG A 241 -18.18 5.03 -12.83
CA ARG A 241 -17.02 5.93 -12.94
C ARG A 241 -15.82 5.20 -13.53
N LEU A 242 -15.57 3.97 -13.07
CA LEU A 242 -14.48 3.15 -13.58
C LEU A 242 -14.68 2.79 -15.05
N LYS A 243 -15.88 2.38 -15.43
CA LYS A 243 -16.27 2.12 -16.85
C LYS A 243 -16.01 3.35 -17.71
N LYS A 244 -16.45 4.52 -17.26
CA LYS A 244 -16.26 5.77 -17.98
C LYS A 244 -14.77 6.10 -18.20
N ILE A 245 -13.92 5.87 -17.20
CA ILE A 245 -12.48 6.09 -17.31
C ILE A 245 -11.86 5.14 -18.32
N PHE A 246 -12.30 3.87 -18.32
CA PHE A 246 -11.80 2.84 -19.24
C PHE A 246 -12.42 2.85 -20.62
N GLY A 247 -13.46 3.67 -20.86
CA GLY A 247 -14.20 3.70 -22.14
C GLY A 247 -15.03 2.44 -22.38
N ILE A 248 -15.46 1.75 -21.31
CA ILE A 248 -16.30 0.55 -21.37
C ILE A 248 -17.77 0.99 -21.26
N SER A 249 -18.61 0.49 -22.17
CA SER A 249 -20.05 0.80 -22.19
C SER A 249 -20.89 -0.18 -21.34
#